data_2c7ad70568a4b98b40873aa7e7be43e9
#
_entry.id   2c7ad70568a4b98b40873aa7e7be43e9
#
_cell.length_a   1.000
_cell.length_b   1.000
_cell.length_c   1.000
_cell.angle_alpha   90.00
_cell.angle_beta   90.00
_cell.angle_gamma   90.00
#
_symmetry.space_group_name_H-M   'P 1'
#
loop_
_entity.id
_entity.type
_entity.pdbx_description
1 polymer ?
#
loop_
_entity_poly.entity_id
_entity_poly.type
_entity_poly.pdbx_seq_one_letter_code
_entity_poly.pdbx_strand_id
1 'polypeptide(L)'
;MAGYTEHISVSGLLGVVYGSVGSLFLGFTPTQGILAGVLTWVGGMLPDLDSETGRPIKELFSLTAAVASFMAMRCMIRKGADPDDAILMAVVTYAGVRYGGSAILSKFAVHRGMFHSIPALIITGEAVFLSYISDSFAVKFLMAGGISLGFLSHLVLDEVYSVERKGVTIRLKKSAGSALKWFGNGLFGNAVAYAILLTMTYITLVDSGVLIPPPQQANPIEKSEPPVQQALPFKTTERL
;
A
#
# COMPACT_ATOMS: atom_id res chain seq x y z
N MET A 1 -2.27 16.92 19.56
CA MET A 1 -1.61 15.95 18.68
C MET A 1 -0.60 15.19 19.52
N ALA A 2 -0.45 13.90 19.28
CA ALA A 2 0.61 13.08 19.87
C ALA A 2 1.96 13.49 19.29
N GLY A 3 3.05 13.09 19.92
CA GLY A 3 4.39 13.34 19.38
C GLY A 3 4.80 12.27 18.37
N TYR A 4 5.84 12.55 17.60
CA TYR A 4 6.37 11.64 16.59
C TYR A 4 6.72 10.24 17.14
N THR A 5 7.31 10.22 18.34
CA THR A 5 7.72 8.95 18.97
C THR A 5 6.52 8.07 19.34
N GLU A 6 5.43 8.68 19.80
CA GLU A 6 4.20 7.96 20.13
C GLU A 6 3.57 7.32 18.89
N HIS A 7 3.50 8.07 17.77
CA HIS A 7 2.97 7.55 16.51
C HIS A 7 3.78 6.35 16.00
N ILE A 8 5.11 6.47 15.97
CA ILE A 8 5.99 5.37 15.53
C ILE A 8 5.91 4.17 16.45
N SER A 9 5.87 4.37 17.75
CA SER A 9 5.82 3.27 18.71
C SER A 9 4.50 2.49 18.61
N VAL A 10 3.37 3.21 18.52
CA VAL A 10 2.05 2.59 18.41
C VAL A 10 1.89 1.88 17.07
N SER A 11 2.23 2.52 15.95
CA SER A 11 2.13 1.91 14.63
C SER A 11 3.11 0.73 14.47
N GLY A 12 4.29 0.79 15.07
CA GLY A 12 5.25 -0.31 15.11
C GLY A 12 4.73 -1.52 15.88
N LEU A 13 4.17 -1.31 17.08
CA LEU A 13 3.55 -2.37 17.86
C LEU A 13 2.36 -2.99 17.11
N LEU A 14 1.48 -2.17 16.53
CA LEU A 14 0.38 -2.64 15.69
C LEU A 14 0.89 -3.41 14.49
N GLY A 15 2.00 -3.00 13.88
CA GLY A 15 2.62 -3.70 12.77
C GLY A 15 3.10 -5.10 13.15
N VAL A 16 3.74 -5.25 14.32
CA VAL A 16 4.13 -6.56 14.84
C VAL A 16 2.91 -7.44 15.06
N VAL A 17 1.85 -6.93 15.70
CA VAL A 17 0.62 -7.68 15.93
C VAL A 17 -0.06 -8.04 14.60
N TYR A 18 -0.25 -7.09 13.70
CA TYR A 18 -0.91 -7.31 12.42
C TYR A 18 -0.18 -8.35 11.56
N GLY A 19 1.14 -8.22 11.43
CA GLY A 19 1.95 -9.16 10.69
C GLY A 19 1.96 -10.56 11.29
N SER A 20 2.00 -10.65 12.64
CA SER A 20 1.93 -11.93 13.35
C SER A 20 0.57 -12.60 13.17
N VAL A 21 -0.53 -11.85 13.29
CA VAL A 21 -1.88 -12.37 13.04
C VAL A 21 -2.00 -12.87 11.60
N GLY A 22 -1.49 -12.11 10.63
CA GLY A 22 -1.47 -12.51 9.22
C GLY A 22 -0.78 -13.85 9.00
N SER A 23 0.42 -14.01 9.54
CA SER A 23 1.23 -15.22 9.32
C SER A 23 0.80 -16.42 10.18
N LEU A 24 0.39 -16.21 11.44
CA LEU A 24 0.08 -17.32 12.35
C LEU A 24 -1.37 -17.80 12.25
N PHE A 25 -2.31 -16.93 11.93
CA PHE A 25 -3.74 -17.23 12.01
C PHE A 25 -4.48 -17.14 10.67
N LEU A 26 -3.99 -16.34 9.71
CA LEU A 26 -4.67 -16.13 8.42
C LEU A 26 -4.02 -16.89 7.26
N GLY A 27 -2.97 -17.69 7.53
CA GLY A 27 -2.33 -18.54 6.53
C GLY A 27 -1.40 -17.82 5.54
N PHE A 28 -1.04 -16.57 5.79
CA PHE A 28 -0.03 -15.87 5.00
C PHE A 28 1.39 -16.33 5.35
N THR A 29 2.33 -16.21 4.42
CA THR A 29 3.72 -16.56 4.69
C THR A 29 4.34 -15.61 5.73
N PRO A 30 5.36 -16.06 6.49
CA PRO A 30 6.07 -15.18 7.44
C PRO A 30 6.61 -13.91 6.78
N THR A 31 7.11 -14.01 5.54
CA THR A 31 7.59 -12.87 4.77
C THR A 31 6.47 -11.87 4.48
N GLN A 32 5.28 -12.35 4.10
CA GLN A 32 4.12 -11.49 3.88
C GLN A 32 3.67 -10.81 5.18
N GLY A 33 3.67 -11.53 6.30
CA GLY A 33 3.39 -10.96 7.61
C GLY A 33 4.37 -9.85 7.99
N ILE A 34 5.68 -10.09 7.81
CA ILE A 34 6.72 -9.08 8.09
C ILE A 34 6.52 -7.85 7.19
N LEU A 35 6.30 -8.03 5.89
CA LEU A 35 6.06 -6.91 4.97
C LEU A 35 4.82 -6.10 5.35
N ALA A 36 3.73 -6.76 5.68
CA ALA A 36 2.51 -6.11 6.13
C ALA A 36 2.72 -5.34 7.45
N GLY A 37 3.48 -5.91 8.38
CA GLY A 37 3.89 -5.24 9.63
C GLY A 37 4.73 -3.99 9.38
N VAL A 38 5.70 -4.07 8.48
CA VAL A 38 6.52 -2.91 8.07
C VAL A 38 5.65 -1.84 7.41
N LEU A 39 4.72 -2.22 6.53
CA LEU A 39 3.78 -1.27 5.93
C LEU A 39 2.89 -0.60 6.98
N THR A 40 2.46 -1.34 8.00
CA THR A 40 1.69 -0.76 9.11
C THR A 40 2.52 0.28 9.87
N TRP A 41 3.78 -0.02 10.15
CA TRP A 41 4.69 0.92 10.79
C TRP A 41 4.90 2.19 9.96
N VAL A 42 5.18 2.04 8.65
CA VAL A 42 5.33 3.15 7.69
C VAL A 42 4.04 3.97 7.60
N GLY A 43 2.87 3.31 7.57
CA GLY A 43 1.57 3.97 7.52
C GLY A 43 1.37 4.99 8.65
N GLY A 44 1.88 4.67 9.86
CA GLY A 44 1.82 5.59 10.99
C GLY A 44 2.69 6.86 10.87
N MET A 45 3.60 6.92 9.90
CA MET A 45 4.42 8.11 9.63
C MET A 45 3.85 9.00 8.51
N LEU A 46 2.97 8.45 7.66
CA LEU A 46 2.52 9.13 6.44
C LEU A 46 1.73 10.42 6.69
N PRO A 47 0.81 10.51 7.67
CA PRO A 47 0.09 11.75 7.92
C PRO A 47 1.02 12.93 8.25
N ASP A 48 2.11 12.68 8.95
CA ASP A 48 3.08 13.69 9.39
C ASP A 48 4.12 14.10 8.32
N LEU A 49 3.96 13.64 7.08
CA LEU A 49 4.89 14.03 6.00
C LEU A 49 4.90 15.53 5.71
N ASP A 50 3.82 16.24 6.08
CA ASP A 50 3.73 17.70 6.00
C ASP A 50 4.14 18.43 7.29
N SER A 51 4.72 17.71 8.27
CA SER A 51 5.10 18.29 9.56
C SER A 51 6.26 19.27 9.43
N GLU A 52 6.20 20.35 10.23
CA GLU A 52 7.23 21.40 10.26
C GLU A 52 8.60 20.86 10.70
N THR A 53 8.65 19.78 11.47
CA THR A 53 9.91 19.18 11.93
C THR A 53 10.68 18.46 10.82
N GLY A 54 10.01 18.07 9.73
CA GLY A 54 10.58 17.34 8.58
C GLY A 54 11.22 15.99 8.95
N ARG A 55 11.03 15.47 10.17
CA ARG A 55 11.56 14.17 10.60
C ARG A 55 10.91 13.01 9.85
N PRO A 56 9.56 12.90 9.77
CA PRO A 56 8.90 11.81 9.07
C PRO A 56 9.31 11.73 7.60
N ILE A 57 9.38 12.87 6.90
CA ILE A 57 9.88 12.95 5.52
C ILE A 57 11.31 12.37 5.42
N LYS A 58 12.21 12.82 6.28
CA LYS A 58 13.62 12.40 6.22
C LYS A 58 13.77 10.90 6.45
N GLU A 59 13.04 10.33 7.38
CA GLU A 59 13.11 8.90 7.70
C GLU A 59 12.47 8.05 6.62
N LEU A 60 11.29 8.43 6.13
CA LEU A 60 10.64 7.71 5.04
C LEU A 60 11.50 7.72 3.76
N PHE A 61 12.05 8.88 3.38
CA PHE A 61 12.93 8.95 2.22
C PHE A 61 14.27 8.23 2.44
N SER A 62 14.77 8.11 3.67
CA SER A 62 15.95 7.29 3.97
C SER A 62 15.68 5.81 3.76
N LEU A 63 14.55 5.32 4.25
CA LEU A 63 14.12 3.93 4.06
C LEU A 63 13.87 3.63 2.58
N THR A 64 13.11 4.49 1.90
CA THR A 64 12.81 4.36 0.47
C THR A 64 14.09 4.39 -0.37
N ALA A 65 15.02 5.28 -0.05
CA ALA A 65 16.31 5.38 -0.71
C ALA A 65 17.15 4.10 -0.54
N ALA A 66 17.18 3.51 0.66
CA ALA A 66 17.89 2.27 0.91
C ALA A 66 17.32 1.10 0.08
N VAL A 67 16.01 0.95 0.04
CA VAL A 67 15.33 -0.08 -0.76
C VAL A 67 15.57 0.16 -2.25
N ALA A 68 15.37 1.38 -2.73
CA ALA A 68 15.57 1.73 -4.14
C ALA A 68 17.02 1.49 -4.60
N SER A 69 17.99 1.84 -3.75
CA SER A 69 19.42 1.61 -4.03
C SER A 69 19.75 0.13 -4.14
N PHE A 70 19.23 -0.68 -3.23
CA PHE A 70 19.41 -2.12 -3.28
C PHE A 70 18.78 -2.73 -4.54
N MET A 71 17.59 -2.29 -4.91
CA MET A 71 16.93 -2.74 -6.13
C MET A 71 17.68 -2.31 -7.40
N ALA A 72 18.18 -1.06 -7.45
CA ALA A 72 18.98 -0.55 -8.57
C ALA A 72 20.28 -1.36 -8.73
N MET A 73 21.00 -1.60 -7.65
CA MET A 73 22.22 -2.42 -7.64
C MET A 73 21.90 -3.83 -8.16
N ARG A 74 20.89 -4.50 -7.64
CA ARG A 74 20.49 -5.84 -8.11
C ARG A 74 20.10 -5.86 -9.58
N CYS A 75 19.42 -4.81 -10.06
CA CYS A 75 19.05 -4.67 -11.46
C CYS A 75 20.28 -4.57 -12.36
N MET A 76 21.28 -3.75 -11.97
CA MET A 76 22.54 -3.57 -12.69
C MET A 76 23.33 -4.88 -12.78
N ILE A 77 23.52 -5.57 -11.65
CA ILE A 77 24.21 -6.87 -11.60
C ILE A 77 23.51 -7.90 -12.50
N ARG A 78 22.18 -7.97 -12.48
CA ARG A 78 21.42 -8.90 -13.35
C ARG A 78 21.55 -8.58 -14.84
N LYS A 79 21.84 -7.33 -15.19
CA LYS A 79 22.11 -6.90 -16.58
C LYS A 79 23.57 -7.10 -17.00
N GLY A 80 24.41 -7.65 -16.13
CA GLY A 80 25.82 -7.91 -16.41
C GLY A 80 26.74 -6.70 -16.24
N ALA A 81 26.31 -5.67 -15.51
CA ALA A 81 27.17 -4.54 -15.20
C ALA A 81 28.26 -4.93 -14.21
N ASP A 82 29.40 -4.26 -14.27
CA ASP A 82 30.48 -4.43 -13.31
C ASP A 82 30.04 -4.06 -11.89
N PRO A 83 30.60 -4.72 -10.86
CA PRO A 83 30.27 -4.44 -9.47
C PRO A 83 30.45 -2.97 -9.08
N ASP A 84 31.50 -2.30 -9.58
CA ASP A 84 31.77 -0.90 -9.28
C ASP A 84 30.68 0.02 -9.85
N ASP A 85 30.22 -0.24 -11.07
CA ASP A 85 29.12 0.49 -11.69
C ASP A 85 27.80 0.27 -10.94
N ALA A 86 27.56 -0.96 -10.47
CA ALA A 86 26.37 -1.27 -9.69
C ALA A 86 26.38 -0.57 -8.33
N ILE A 87 27.53 -0.46 -7.66
CA ILE A 87 27.70 0.28 -6.41
C ILE A 87 27.51 1.78 -6.66
N LEU A 88 28.12 2.33 -7.71
CA LEU A 88 27.96 3.75 -8.07
C LEU A 88 26.48 4.08 -8.33
N MET A 89 25.77 3.24 -9.07
CA MET A 89 24.34 3.40 -9.30
C MET A 89 23.54 3.37 -7.99
N ALA A 90 23.88 2.49 -7.06
CA ALA A 90 23.23 2.43 -5.75
C ALA A 90 23.43 3.74 -4.96
N VAL A 91 24.66 4.27 -4.93
CA VAL A 91 24.97 5.54 -4.26
C VAL A 91 24.20 6.71 -4.88
N VAL A 92 24.21 6.81 -6.22
CA VAL A 92 23.49 7.86 -6.94
C VAL A 92 21.97 7.75 -6.68
N THR A 93 21.42 6.54 -6.72
CA THR A 93 20.01 6.30 -6.42
C THR A 93 19.67 6.69 -4.99
N TYR A 94 20.51 6.31 -4.02
CA TYR A 94 20.31 6.70 -2.62
C TYR A 94 20.28 8.22 -2.46
N ALA A 95 21.28 8.90 -2.99
CA ALA A 95 21.38 10.36 -2.90
C ALA A 95 20.18 11.05 -3.60
N GLY A 96 19.82 10.60 -4.80
CA GLY A 96 18.72 11.13 -5.57
C GLY A 96 17.38 11.00 -4.83
N VAL A 97 17.07 9.82 -4.32
CA VAL A 97 15.82 9.57 -3.58
C VAL A 97 15.84 10.29 -2.24
N ARG A 98 16.93 10.16 -1.47
CA ARG A 98 17.04 10.70 -0.11
C ARG A 98 16.97 12.22 -0.07
N TYR A 99 17.68 12.88 -0.95
CA TYR A 99 17.81 14.34 -0.95
C TYR A 99 16.91 14.99 -2.00
N GLY A 100 16.91 14.50 -3.23
CA GLY A 100 16.08 15.01 -4.32
C GLY A 100 14.60 14.78 -4.09
N GLY A 101 14.22 13.54 -3.78
CA GLY A 101 12.83 13.18 -3.51
C GLY A 101 12.25 13.94 -2.31
N SER A 102 13.00 14.02 -1.19
CA SER A 102 12.55 14.76 -0.01
C SER A 102 12.43 16.26 -0.27
N ALA A 103 13.34 16.87 -1.05
CA ALA A 103 13.28 18.28 -1.42
C ALA A 103 12.09 18.60 -2.35
N ILE A 104 11.77 17.70 -3.26
CA ILE A 104 10.60 17.85 -4.14
C ILE A 104 9.32 17.76 -3.30
N LEU A 105 9.16 16.70 -2.49
CA LEU A 105 7.95 16.52 -1.70
C LEU A 105 7.74 17.67 -0.71
N SER A 106 8.80 18.17 -0.07
CA SER A 106 8.69 19.29 0.87
C SER A 106 8.17 20.58 0.21
N LYS A 107 8.40 20.78 -1.10
CA LYS A 107 7.82 21.92 -1.85
C LYS A 107 6.33 21.75 -2.10
N PHE A 108 5.85 20.53 -2.27
CA PHE A 108 4.43 20.23 -2.51
C PHE A 108 3.64 20.04 -1.21
N ALA A 109 4.30 19.67 -0.12
CA ALA A 109 3.69 19.46 1.20
C ALA A 109 3.25 20.77 1.91
N VAL A 110 3.48 21.95 1.33
CA VAL A 110 3.08 23.27 1.87
C VAL A 110 1.55 23.44 1.98
N HIS A 111 0.75 22.52 1.42
CA HIS A 111 -0.71 22.55 1.50
C HIS A 111 -1.21 21.71 2.69
N ARG A 112 -0.95 22.23 3.90
CA ARG A 112 -1.52 21.73 5.16
C ARG A 112 -3.01 21.47 5.04
N GLY A 113 -3.44 20.24 5.16
CA GLY A 113 -4.85 20.02 5.40
C GLY A 113 -5.45 18.69 4.95
N MET A 114 -5.01 18.09 3.86
CA MET A 114 -5.61 16.85 3.34
C MET A 114 -4.84 15.58 3.71
N PHE A 115 -3.57 15.67 4.10
CA PHE A 115 -2.81 14.49 4.57
C PHE A 115 -3.40 13.88 5.86
N HIS A 116 -3.89 14.68 6.79
CA HIS A 116 -4.61 14.22 7.97
C HIS A 116 -6.11 14.11 7.67
N SER A 117 -6.52 13.10 6.87
CA SER A 117 -7.92 12.94 6.49
C SER A 117 -8.24 11.48 6.12
N ILE A 118 -9.53 11.13 6.18
CA ILE A 118 -10.03 9.83 5.73
C ILE A 118 -9.80 9.61 4.23
N PRO A 119 -10.02 10.58 3.32
CA PRO A 119 -9.65 10.42 1.92
C PRO A 119 -8.16 10.04 1.70
N ALA A 120 -7.23 10.67 2.44
CA ALA A 120 -5.82 10.34 2.32
C ALA A 120 -5.50 8.92 2.81
N LEU A 121 -6.15 8.46 3.87
CA LEU A 121 -6.05 7.08 4.34
C LEU A 121 -6.48 6.09 3.24
N ILE A 122 -7.62 6.31 2.59
CA ILE A 122 -8.15 5.43 1.55
C ILE A 122 -7.20 5.43 0.34
N ILE A 123 -6.79 6.60 -0.14
CA ILE A 123 -5.84 6.76 -1.25
C ILE A 123 -4.55 5.99 -0.97
N THR A 124 -4.04 6.07 0.27
CA THR A 124 -2.81 5.37 0.66
C THR A 124 -2.98 3.85 0.61
N GLY A 125 -4.10 3.33 1.10
CA GLY A 125 -4.43 1.91 1.02
C GLY A 125 -4.57 1.43 -0.44
N GLU A 126 -5.30 2.17 -1.27
CA GLU A 126 -5.47 1.86 -2.70
C GLU A 126 -4.15 1.94 -3.46
N ALA A 127 -3.28 2.91 -3.15
CA ALA A 127 -1.97 3.01 -3.76
C ALA A 127 -1.11 1.77 -3.50
N VAL A 128 -1.12 1.25 -2.28
CA VAL A 128 -0.41 0.01 -1.94
C VAL A 128 -1.08 -1.19 -2.61
N PHE A 129 -2.41 -1.27 -2.61
CA PHE A 129 -3.15 -2.34 -3.28
C PHE A 129 -2.79 -2.45 -4.76
N LEU A 130 -2.78 -1.33 -5.47
CA LEU A 130 -2.48 -1.26 -6.90
C LEU A 130 -0.99 -1.48 -7.21
N SER A 131 -0.10 -1.03 -6.32
CA SER A 131 1.35 -1.13 -6.53
C SER A 131 1.91 -2.50 -6.15
N TYR A 132 1.22 -3.25 -5.29
CA TYR A 132 1.73 -4.53 -4.84
C TYR A 132 1.49 -5.62 -5.89
N ILE A 133 2.57 -6.17 -6.43
CA ILE A 133 2.52 -7.20 -7.47
C ILE A 133 2.26 -8.56 -6.83
N SER A 134 1.04 -9.06 -6.97
CA SER A 134 0.61 -10.38 -6.51
C SER A 134 -0.64 -10.82 -7.27
N ASP A 135 -0.72 -12.11 -7.60
CA ASP A 135 -1.92 -12.71 -8.18
C ASP A 135 -3.01 -12.97 -7.13
N SER A 136 -2.66 -12.90 -5.85
CA SER A 136 -3.58 -13.11 -4.75
C SER A 136 -4.16 -11.78 -4.24
N PHE A 137 -5.46 -11.59 -4.41
CA PHE A 137 -6.18 -10.46 -3.81
C PHE A 137 -6.03 -10.41 -2.30
N ALA A 138 -6.05 -11.58 -1.62
CA ALA A 138 -5.88 -11.63 -0.18
C ALA A 138 -4.55 -11.03 0.28
N VAL A 139 -3.46 -11.27 -0.48
CA VAL A 139 -2.15 -10.69 -0.19
C VAL A 139 -2.14 -9.18 -0.48
N LYS A 140 -2.75 -8.73 -1.59
CA LYS A 140 -2.91 -7.29 -1.87
C LYS A 140 -3.69 -6.59 -0.75
N PHE A 141 -4.78 -7.20 -0.26
CA PHE A 141 -5.57 -6.66 0.87
C PHE A 141 -4.79 -6.68 2.19
N LEU A 142 -3.97 -7.71 2.44
CA LEU A 142 -3.11 -7.74 3.62
C LEU A 142 -2.15 -6.54 3.62
N MET A 143 -1.52 -6.24 2.50
CA MET A 143 -0.56 -5.12 2.39
C MET A 143 -1.26 -3.77 2.51
N ALA A 144 -2.35 -3.58 1.76
CA ALA A 144 -3.16 -2.36 1.80
C ALA A 144 -3.78 -2.12 3.19
N GLY A 145 -4.30 -3.18 3.81
CA GLY A 145 -4.85 -3.13 5.17
C GLY A 145 -3.79 -2.75 6.20
N GLY A 146 -2.57 -3.28 6.06
CA GLY A 146 -1.45 -2.92 6.94
C GLY A 146 -1.15 -1.43 6.94
N ILE A 147 -0.90 -0.86 5.76
CA ILE A 147 -0.58 0.58 5.68
C ILE A 147 -1.76 1.45 6.12
N SER A 148 -2.99 1.06 5.78
CA SER A 148 -4.20 1.77 6.21
C SER A 148 -4.40 1.71 7.72
N LEU A 149 -4.11 0.57 8.36
CA LEU A 149 -4.18 0.41 9.82
C LEU A 149 -3.16 1.31 10.51
N GLY A 150 -1.93 1.38 10.01
CA GLY A 150 -0.92 2.29 10.53
C GLY A 150 -1.34 3.75 10.39
N PHE A 151 -1.82 4.15 9.22
CA PHE A 151 -2.34 5.50 8.97
C PHE A 151 -3.51 5.84 9.90
N LEU A 152 -4.47 4.92 10.03
CA LEU A 152 -5.62 5.09 10.93
C LEU A 152 -5.18 5.24 12.39
N SER A 153 -4.20 4.44 12.84
CA SER A 153 -3.67 4.53 14.20
C SER A 153 -3.11 5.91 14.52
N HIS A 154 -2.44 6.54 13.54
CA HIS A 154 -1.96 7.91 13.67
C HIS A 154 -3.12 8.90 13.86
N LEU A 155 -4.13 8.86 12.97
CA LEU A 155 -5.28 9.76 13.07
C LEU A 155 -6.03 9.62 14.39
N VAL A 156 -6.24 8.36 14.83
CA VAL A 156 -6.90 8.07 16.12
C VAL A 156 -6.08 8.58 17.29
N LEU A 157 -4.75 8.39 17.25
CA LEU A 157 -3.88 8.86 18.32
C LEU A 157 -3.92 10.39 18.44
N ASP A 158 -3.91 11.09 17.33
CA ASP A 158 -4.03 12.55 17.29
C ASP A 158 -5.35 13.03 17.88
N GLU A 159 -6.45 12.31 17.60
CA GLU A 159 -7.75 12.62 18.15
C GLU A 159 -7.79 12.36 19.67
N VAL A 160 -7.23 11.24 20.14
CA VAL A 160 -7.14 10.92 21.58
C VAL A 160 -6.32 11.97 22.34
N TYR A 161 -5.18 12.38 21.78
CA TYR A 161 -4.32 13.41 22.39
C TYR A 161 -4.88 14.85 22.26
N SER A 162 -5.97 15.02 21.47
CA SER A 162 -6.70 16.28 21.43
C SER A 162 -7.59 16.51 22.66
N VAL A 163 -7.87 15.43 23.41
CA VAL A 163 -8.65 15.45 24.65
C VAL A 163 -7.71 15.66 25.82
N GLU A 164 -7.79 16.81 26.48
CA GLU A 164 -6.99 17.15 27.66
C GLU A 164 -7.80 16.87 28.94
N ARG A 165 -7.29 15.99 29.78
CA ARG A 165 -7.90 15.67 31.07
C ARG A 165 -7.18 16.47 32.18
N LYS A 166 -7.82 17.50 32.73
CA LYS A 166 -7.37 18.21 33.93
C LYS A 166 -8.25 17.83 35.12
N GLY A 167 -7.80 16.84 35.90
CA GLY A 167 -8.56 16.31 37.04
C GLY A 167 -9.90 15.69 36.59
N VAL A 168 -11.01 16.24 37.10
CA VAL A 168 -12.38 15.79 36.76
C VAL A 168 -12.94 16.44 35.50
N THR A 169 -12.30 17.50 34.98
CA THR A 169 -12.75 18.24 33.82
C THR A 169 -12.09 17.76 32.54
N ILE A 170 -12.90 17.42 31.55
CA ILE A 170 -12.47 17.09 30.16
C ILE A 170 -12.49 18.39 29.38
N ARG A 171 -11.34 18.82 28.84
CA ARG A 171 -11.22 19.95 27.92
C ARG A 171 -10.83 19.43 26.53
N LEU A 172 -11.63 19.79 25.53
CA LEU A 172 -11.26 19.55 24.12
C LEU A 172 -10.32 20.67 23.65
N LYS A 173 -9.17 20.30 23.10
CA LYS A 173 -8.29 21.26 22.42
C LYS A 173 -8.97 21.73 21.12
N LYS A 174 -8.56 22.88 20.59
CA LYS A 174 -9.06 23.40 19.29
C LYS A 174 -8.82 22.44 18.11
N SER A 175 -7.97 21.44 18.28
CA SER A 175 -7.66 20.41 17.30
C SER A 175 -8.56 19.17 17.38
N ALA A 176 -9.49 19.09 18.34
CA ALA A 176 -10.43 17.99 18.43
C ALA A 176 -11.35 17.96 17.20
N GLY A 177 -11.55 16.79 16.59
CA GLY A 177 -12.30 16.62 15.35
C GLY A 177 -11.53 16.98 14.07
N SER A 178 -10.24 17.37 14.19
CA SER A 178 -9.46 17.78 13.01
C SER A 178 -8.66 16.65 12.37
N ALA A 179 -8.46 15.52 13.06
CA ALA A 179 -7.68 14.40 12.55
C ALA A 179 -8.53 13.41 11.73
N LEU A 180 -9.78 13.17 12.10
CA LEU A 180 -10.71 12.30 11.39
C LEU A 180 -11.66 13.07 10.45
N LYS A 181 -11.12 14.00 9.70
CA LYS A 181 -11.94 14.85 8.81
C LYS A 181 -12.09 14.25 7.42
N TRP A 182 -13.22 14.54 6.80
CA TRP A 182 -13.49 14.23 5.39
C TRP A 182 -13.08 15.38 4.47
N PHE A 183 -13.16 16.63 4.94
CA PHE A 183 -12.87 17.83 4.15
C PHE A 183 -11.85 18.71 4.85
N GLY A 184 -10.89 19.22 4.09
CA GLY A 184 -9.97 20.26 4.51
C GLY A 184 -10.56 21.66 4.35
N ASN A 185 -9.84 22.67 4.80
CA ASN A 185 -10.32 24.06 4.77
C ASN A 185 -10.24 24.72 3.37
N GLY A 186 -9.54 24.10 2.41
CA GLY A 186 -9.34 24.66 1.06
C GLY A 186 -10.15 23.91 0.00
N LEU A 187 -10.94 24.62 -0.80
CA LEU A 187 -11.74 24.02 -1.87
C LEU A 187 -10.86 23.29 -2.91
N PHE A 188 -9.76 23.91 -3.32
CA PHE A 188 -8.83 23.31 -4.29
C PHE A 188 -8.19 22.02 -3.76
N GLY A 189 -7.70 22.02 -2.52
CA GLY A 189 -7.12 20.82 -1.90
C GLY A 189 -8.14 19.68 -1.79
N ASN A 190 -9.39 19.99 -1.44
CA ASN A 190 -10.48 19.02 -1.42
C ASN A 190 -10.74 18.47 -2.83
N ALA A 191 -10.88 19.33 -3.84
CA ALA A 191 -11.17 18.92 -5.21
C ALA A 191 -10.08 17.98 -5.75
N VAL A 192 -8.81 18.29 -5.53
CA VAL A 192 -7.68 17.44 -5.94
C VAL A 192 -7.70 16.10 -5.21
N ALA A 193 -7.86 16.10 -3.89
CA ALA A 193 -7.88 14.87 -3.11
C ALA A 193 -9.04 13.94 -3.51
N TYR A 194 -10.23 14.49 -3.71
CA TYR A 194 -11.38 13.69 -4.15
C TYR A 194 -11.27 13.24 -5.62
N ALA A 195 -10.66 14.03 -6.51
CA ALA A 195 -10.37 13.59 -7.87
C ALA A 195 -9.41 12.39 -7.87
N ILE A 196 -8.34 12.45 -7.06
CA ILE A 196 -7.40 11.32 -6.88
C ILE A 196 -8.13 10.13 -6.28
N LEU A 197 -8.89 10.31 -5.20
CA LEU A 197 -9.65 9.24 -4.54
C LEU A 197 -10.57 8.52 -5.52
N LEU A 198 -11.41 9.25 -6.24
CA LEU A 198 -12.36 8.65 -7.20
C LEU A 198 -11.63 7.91 -8.33
N THR A 199 -10.52 8.47 -8.85
CA THR A 199 -9.72 7.83 -9.89
C THR A 199 -9.09 6.53 -9.37
N MET A 200 -8.47 6.57 -8.19
CA MET A 200 -7.83 5.40 -7.57
C MET A 200 -8.86 4.32 -7.25
N THR A 201 -10.00 4.71 -6.65
CA THR A 201 -11.11 3.78 -6.37
C THR A 201 -11.62 3.12 -7.65
N TYR A 202 -11.82 3.90 -8.73
CA TYR A 202 -12.22 3.34 -10.02
C TYR A 202 -11.21 2.30 -10.52
N ILE A 203 -9.92 2.63 -10.52
CA ILE A 203 -8.87 1.71 -10.95
C ILE A 203 -8.84 0.46 -10.06
N THR A 204 -8.96 0.61 -8.75
CA THR A 204 -8.98 -0.51 -7.79
C THR A 204 -10.17 -1.43 -8.03
N LEU A 205 -11.35 -0.89 -8.32
CA LEU A 205 -12.56 -1.67 -8.63
C LEU A 205 -12.45 -2.40 -9.98
N VAL A 206 -11.75 -1.82 -10.95
CA VAL A 206 -11.44 -2.49 -12.24
C VAL A 206 -10.41 -3.59 -12.02
N ASP A 207 -9.30 -3.30 -11.33
CA ASP A 207 -8.23 -4.27 -11.05
C ASP A 207 -8.74 -5.48 -10.21
N SER A 208 -9.66 -5.22 -9.29
CA SER A 208 -10.29 -6.27 -8.48
C SER A 208 -11.36 -7.08 -9.22
N GLY A 209 -11.68 -6.75 -10.47
CA GLY A 209 -12.71 -7.43 -11.25
C GLY A 209 -14.15 -7.16 -10.82
N VAL A 210 -14.36 -6.18 -9.94
CA VAL A 210 -15.71 -5.83 -9.45
C VAL A 210 -16.53 -5.13 -10.53
N LEU A 211 -15.92 -4.20 -11.28
CA LEU A 211 -16.62 -3.46 -12.35
C LEU A 211 -16.53 -4.17 -13.71
N ILE A 212 -15.39 -4.79 -14.01
CA ILE A 212 -15.16 -5.50 -15.27
C ILE A 212 -14.62 -6.88 -14.89
N PRO A 213 -15.48 -7.89 -14.79
CA PRO A 213 -15.00 -9.24 -14.50
C PRO A 213 -14.03 -9.69 -15.59
N PRO A 214 -12.94 -10.39 -15.23
CA PRO A 214 -12.01 -10.93 -16.21
C PRO A 214 -12.77 -11.82 -17.21
N PRO A 215 -12.39 -11.82 -18.50
CA PRO A 215 -13.01 -12.67 -19.49
C PRO A 215 -12.96 -14.11 -18.98
N GLN A 216 -14.12 -14.77 -18.92
CA GLN A 216 -14.18 -16.18 -18.55
C GLN A 216 -13.25 -16.94 -19.49
N GLN A 217 -12.20 -17.54 -18.95
CA GLN A 217 -11.38 -18.47 -19.71
C GLN A 217 -12.33 -19.55 -20.20
N ALA A 218 -12.52 -19.61 -21.52
CA ALA A 218 -13.30 -20.68 -22.15
C ALA A 218 -12.71 -22.01 -21.66
N ASN A 219 -13.55 -22.81 -21.03
CA ASN A 219 -13.16 -24.12 -20.49
C ASN A 219 -12.42 -24.90 -21.59
N PRO A 220 -11.18 -25.34 -21.40
CA PRO A 220 -10.45 -26.12 -22.43
C PRO A 220 -11.10 -27.46 -22.75
N ILE A 221 -12.16 -27.85 -22.03
CA ILE A 221 -12.81 -29.16 -22.13
C ILE A 221 -13.87 -29.23 -23.26
N GLU A 222 -14.21 -28.10 -23.89
CA GLU A 222 -15.14 -28.10 -25.04
C GLU A 222 -14.41 -28.15 -26.39
N LYS A 223 -13.22 -28.73 -26.41
CA LYS A 223 -12.65 -29.25 -27.65
C LYS A 223 -13.29 -30.61 -27.92
N SER A 224 -14.45 -30.56 -28.61
CA SER A 224 -14.98 -31.60 -29.49
C SER A 224 -14.27 -32.98 -29.39
N GLU A 225 -14.92 -33.92 -28.72
CA GLU A 225 -14.68 -35.33 -29.03
C GLU A 225 -14.77 -35.50 -30.55
N PRO A 226 -13.78 -36.11 -31.20
CA PRO A 226 -13.90 -36.42 -32.62
C PRO A 226 -15.12 -37.35 -32.80
N PRO A 227 -15.89 -37.18 -33.88
CA PRO A 227 -17.08 -38.00 -34.09
C PRO A 227 -16.69 -39.46 -34.04
N VAL A 228 -17.36 -40.20 -33.17
CA VAL A 228 -17.21 -41.65 -33.05
C VAL A 228 -17.48 -42.24 -34.46
N GLN A 229 -16.45 -42.70 -35.13
CA GLN A 229 -16.59 -43.46 -36.37
C GLN A 229 -17.40 -44.73 -36.05
N GLN A 230 -18.66 -44.73 -36.47
CA GLN A 230 -19.48 -45.95 -36.46
C GLN A 230 -18.75 -47.01 -37.27
N ALA A 231 -18.23 -48.05 -36.61
CA ALA A 231 -17.68 -49.22 -37.24
C ALA A 231 -18.76 -49.89 -38.03
N LEU A 232 -18.58 -49.97 -39.36
CA LEU A 232 -19.44 -50.71 -40.26
C LEU A 232 -19.45 -52.19 -39.86
N PRO A 233 -20.61 -52.87 -39.86
CA PRO A 233 -20.68 -54.28 -39.51
C PRO A 233 -19.95 -55.15 -40.56
N PHE A 234 -19.08 -56.00 -40.03
CA PHE A 234 -18.35 -57.01 -40.83
C PHE A 234 -19.34 -57.93 -41.54
N LYS A 235 -19.35 -57.93 -42.88
CA LYS A 235 -20.06 -58.93 -43.67
C LYS A 235 -19.30 -60.26 -43.63
N THR A 236 -19.85 -61.25 -42.94
CA THR A 236 -19.42 -62.60 -42.96
C THR A 236 -19.78 -63.17 -44.37
N THR A 237 -18.77 -63.44 -45.17
CA THR A 237 -18.93 -64.20 -46.45
C THR A 237 -18.79 -65.66 -46.10
N GLU A 238 -19.92 -66.39 -46.06
CA GLU A 238 -19.91 -67.84 -46.13
C GLU A 238 -19.44 -68.21 -47.52
N ARG A 239 -18.43 -69.10 -47.63
CA ARG A 239 -18.12 -69.89 -48.81
C ARG A 239 -18.49 -71.33 -48.54
N LEU A 240 -19.27 -71.81 -49.45
CA LEU A 240 -19.54 -73.24 -49.75
C LEU A 240 -18.26 -74.01 -50.14
#